data_310c77d964ec12a5458c5417ff8e49cf
#
_entry.id   310c77d964ec12a5458c5417ff8e49cf
#
_cell.length_a   1.000
_cell.length_b   1.000
_cell.length_c   1.000
_cell.angle_alpha   90.00
_cell.angle_beta   90.00
_cell.angle_gamma   90.00
#
_symmetry.space_group_name_H-M   'P 1'
#
loop_
_entity.id
_entity.type
_entity.pdbx_description
1 polymer ?
#
loop_
_entity_poly.entity_id
_entity_poly.type
_entity_poly.pdbx_seq_one_letter_code
_entity_poly.pdbx_strand_id
1 'polypeptide(L)'
;MSTILVSIADQSLTLNSLKQEYIYPVSTAKLGPGEIKNSYCTPRGKHIIRAKIGMNAIRGEIFKSRRTTGEVYSINNQHDQNSDWILTRILWLSGTEVGKNRLGNVDTMQRYIYIHGIPDEFSLDIPRSKGCINMNNDDVIELFDLVDIGTSVLIQ
;
A
#
# COMPACT_ATOMS: atom_id res chain seq x y z
N MET A 1 14.90 4.26 14.84
CA MET A 1 14.03 4.78 13.78
C MET A 1 13.53 3.62 12.94
N SER A 2 12.24 3.56 12.69
CA SER A 2 11.67 2.46 11.89
C SER A 2 11.88 2.70 10.39
N THR A 3 12.11 1.64 9.64
CA THR A 3 12.22 1.67 8.19
C THR A 3 11.43 0.52 7.57
N ILE A 4 10.87 0.76 6.39
CA ILE A 4 10.14 -0.25 5.64
C ILE A 4 10.90 -0.60 4.36
N LEU A 5 11.00 -1.90 4.07
CA LEU A 5 11.51 -2.42 2.82
C LEU A 5 10.42 -3.22 2.13
N VAL A 6 10.07 -2.83 0.91
CA VAL A 6 9.15 -3.60 0.05
C VAL A 6 9.97 -4.28 -1.02
N SER A 7 9.93 -5.61 -1.06
CA SER A 7 10.55 -6.41 -2.10
C SER A 7 9.50 -6.85 -3.12
N ILE A 8 9.58 -6.30 -4.33
CA ILE A 8 8.69 -6.68 -5.43
C ILE A 8 8.97 -8.13 -5.84
N ALA A 9 10.26 -8.51 -5.89
CA ALA A 9 10.64 -9.86 -6.25
C ALA A 9 10.07 -10.91 -5.29
N ASP A 10 10.12 -10.63 -3.98
CA ASP A 10 9.70 -11.57 -2.93
C ASP A 10 8.24 -11.40 -2.54
N GLN A 11 7.56 -10.36 -3.02
CA GLN A 11 6.21 -9.99 -2.62
C GLN A 11 6.09 -9.93 -1.09
N SER A 12 7.01 -9.18 -0.48
CA SER A 12 7.09 -9.03 0.98
C SER A 12 7.32 -7.58 1.37
N LEU A 13 6.87 -7.24 2.57
CA LEU A 13 7.13 -5.97 3.22
C LEU A 13 7.78 -6.26 4.56
N THR A 14 8.96 -5.70 4.80
CA THR A 14 9.68 -5.84 6.06
C THR A 14 9.71 -4.50 6.78
N LEU A 15 9.22 -4.50 8.01
CA LEU A 15 9.37 -3.36 8.93
C LEU A 15 10.49 -3.66 9.90
N ASN A 16 11.53 -2.85 9.87
CA ASN A 16 12.61 -2.89 10.84
C ASN A 16 12.39 -1.77 11.86
N SER A 17 12.14 -2.15 13.11
CA SER A 17 12.06 -1.21 14.22
C SER A 17 13.25 -1.42 15.16
N LEU A 18 13.42 -0.53 16.13
CA LEU A 18 14.49 -0.67 17.13
C LEU A 18 14.37 -1.92 17.99
N LYS A 19 13.17 -2.49 18.09
CA LYS A 19 12.88 -3.61 18.98
C LYS A 19 12.83 -4.94 18.26
N GLN A 20 12.31 -4.96 17.03
CA GLN A 20 12.14 -6.20 16.29
C GLN A 20 11.87 -5.96 14.81
N GLU A 21 11.93 -7.03 14.04
CA GLU A 21 11.62 -7.08 12.63
C GLU A 21 10.23 -7.71 12.44
N TYR A 22 9.41 -7.11 11.57
CA TYR A 22 8.12 -7.65 11.16
C TYR A 22 8.17 -7.92 9.66
N ILE A 23 7.71 -9.08 9.23
CA ILE A 23 7.66 -9.45 7.81
C ILE A 23 6.23 -9.80 7.45
N TYR A 24 5.72 -9.16 6.40
CA TYR A 24 4.34 -9.36 5.92
C TYR A 24 4.34 -9.77 4.45
N PRO A 25 3.47 -10.70 4.05
CA PRO A 25 3.21 -10.93 2.64
C PRO A 25 2.47 -9.73 2.06
N VAL A 26 2.78 -9.38 0.82
CA VAL A 26 2.10 -8.30 0.08
C VAL A 26 1.83 -8.72 -1.35
N SER A 27 1.03 -7.91 -2.05
CA SER A 27 0.84 -8.03 -3.49
C SER A 27 1.05 -6.66 -4.12
N THR A 28 2.01 -6.58 -5.03
CA THR A 28 2.32 -5.36 -5.77
C THR A 28 1.71 -5.42 -7.17
N ALA A 29 2.10 -4.52 -8.07
CA ALA A 29 1.49 -4.40 -9.39
C ALA A 29 1.63 -5.66 -10.23
N LYS A 30 0.54 -6.07 -10.87
CA LYS A 30 0.53 -7.17 -11.83
C LYS A 30 1.54 -6.95 -12.97
N LEU A 31 1.70 -5.71 -13.40
CA LEU A 31 2.62 -5.36 -14.49
C LEU A 31 4.06 -5.13 -14.01
N GLY A 32 4.35 -5.39 -12.73
CA GLY A 32 5.68 -5.30 -12.18
C GLY A 32 6.12 -3.89 -11.80
N PRO A 33 7.43 -3.65 -11.66
CA PRO A 33 7.96 -2.36 -11.24
C PRO A 33 7.94 -1.33 -12.38
N GLY A 34 7.69 -0.08 -12.02
CA GLY A 34 7.73 1.04 -12.95
C GLY A 34 7.25 2.32 -12.30
N GLU A 35 7.86 3.44 -12.67
CA GLU A 35 7.64 4.74 -12.03
C GLU A 35 6.74 5.68 -12.82
N ILE A 36 6.48 5.38 -14.10
CA ILE A 36 5.79 6.30 -15.00
C ILE A 36 4.29 6.35 -14.71
N LYS A 37 3.73 7.56 -14.76
CA LYS A 37 2.29 7.82 -14.64
C LYS A 37 1.51 6.97 -15.65
N ASN A 38 0.40 6.40 -15.21
CA ASN A 38 -0.49 5.55 -15.99
C ASN A 38 0.14 4.22 -16.45
N SER A 39 1.27 3.82 -15.87
CA SER A 39 1.91 2.53 -16.19
C SER A 39 1.23 1.34 -15.50
N TYR A 40 0.47 1.59 -14.43
CA TYR A 40 -0.09 0.56 -13.55
C TYR A 40 0.98 -0.32 -12.87
N CYS A 41 2.20 0.19 -12.79
CA CYS A 41 3.33 -0.47 -12.14
C CYS A 41 3.57 0.07 -10.74
N THR A 42 4.28 -0.69 -9.91
CA THR A 42 4.69 -0.23 -8.58
C THR A 42 6.00 0.55 -8.69
N PRO A 43 6.05 1.80 -8.21
CA PRO A 43 7.26 2.61 -8.30
C PRO A 43 8.34 2.13 -7.35
N ARG A 44 9.58 2.14 -7.82
CA ARG A 44 10.77 1.76 -7.04
C ARG A 44 11.42 2.98 -6.40
N GLY A 45 12.34 2.71 -5.50
CA GLY A 45 13.21 3.71 -4.90
C GLY A 45 12.75 4.17 -3.53
N LYS A 46 13.30 5.30 -3.12
CA LYS A 46 13.11 5.86 -1.77
C LYS A 46 11.81 6.65 -1.69
N HIS A 47 11.04 6.33 -0.67
CA HIS A 47 9.74 6.96 -0.36
C HIS A 47 9.65 7.29 1.12
N ILE A 48 8.61 8.03 1.48
CA ILE A 48 8.17 8.19 2.86
C ILE A 48 6.68 7.94 2.94
N ILE A 49 6.19 7.61 4.13
CA ILE A 49 4.77 7.64 4.42
C ILE A 49 4.37 9.12 4.54
N ARG A 50 3.56 9.60 3.59
CA ARG A 50 3.13 10.99 3.55
C ARG A 50 1.91 11.24 4.42
N ALA A 51 0.99 10.29 4.45
CA ALA A 51 -0.25 10.42 5.21
C ALA A 51 -0.73 9.06 5.67
N LYS A 52 -1.41 9.06 6.81
CA LYS A 52 -2.06 7.88 7.40
C LYS A 52 -3.56 8.16 7.46
N ILE A 53 -4.35 7.34 6.79
CA ILE A 53 -5.79 7.53 6.67
C ILE A 53 -6.51 6.29 7.18
N GLY A 54 -7.57 6.48 7.98
CA GLY A 54 -8.39 5.40 8.49
C GLY A 54 -8.09 5.01 9.93
N MET A 55 -7.52 5.90 10.73
CA MET A 55 -7.35 5.65 12.17
C MET A 55 -8.73 5.32 12.77
N ASN A 56 -8.80 4.21 13.51
CA ASN A 56 -10.02 3.70 14.15
C ASN A 56 -11.11 3.25 13.18
N ALA A 57 -10.83 3.16 11.88
CA ALA A 57 -11.78 2.57 10.93
C ALA A 57 -11.98 1.09 11.24
N ILE A 58 -13.19 0.60 10.96
CA ILE A 58 -13.53 -0.81 11.15
C ILE A 58 -12.73 -1.65 10.14
N ARG A 59 -12.27 -2.84 10.58
CA ARG A 59 -11.62 -3.80 9.70
C ARG A 59 -12.52 -4.10 8.49
N GLY A 60 -11.99 -3.93 7.29
CA GLY A 60 -12.75 -4.14 6.06
C GLY A 60 -13.52 -2.92 5.58
N GLU A 61 -13.42 -1.78 6.26
CA GLU A 61 -14.10 -0.57 5.82
C GLU A 61 -13.60 -0.15 4.43
N ILE A 62 -14.55 0.19 3.55
CA ILE A 62 -14.28 0.55 2.16
C ILE A 62 -13.94 2.03 2.07
N PHE A 63 -12.82 2.34 1.42
CA PHE A 63 -12.39 3.71 1.13
C PHE A 63 -12.56 4.02 -0.35
N LYS A 64 -12.99 5.25 -0.66
CA LYS A 64 -13.01 5.80 -2.00
C LYS A 64 -12.42 7.21 -1.98
N SER A 65 -11.51 7.49 -2.90
CA SER A 65 -10.82 8.79 -2.97
C SER A 65 -10.26 9.21 -1.61
N ARG A 66 -9.65 8.26 -0.89
CA ARG A 66 -9.02 8.44 0.42
C ARG A 66 -10.00 8.85 1.53
N ARG A 67 -11.27 8.50 1.37
CA ARG A 67 -12.31 8.80 2.37
C ARG A 67 -13.08 7.53 2.70
N THR A 68 -13.47 7.40 3.96
CA THR A 68 -14.35 6.31 4.38
C THR A 68 -15.71 6.44 3.70
N THR A 69 -16.26 5.31 3.27
CA THR A 69 -17.63 5.24 2.73
C THR A 69 -18.65 4.94 3.82
N GLY A 70 -18.22 4.52 5.00
CA GLY A 70 -19.09 4.01 6.05
C GLY A 70 -19.56 2.58 5.80
N GLU A 71 -19.17 1.97 4.69
CA GLU A 71 -19.53 0.58 4.34
C GLU A 71 -18.36 -0.35 4.63
N VAL A 72 -18.67 -1.58 5.04
CA VAL A 72 -17.69 -2.64 5.28
C VAL A 72 -17.82 -3.67 4.15
N TYR A 73 -16.67 -4.07 3.59
CA TYR A 73 -16.63 -5.06 2.54
C TYR A 73 -17.17 -6.40 3.04
N SER A 74 -17.99 -7.05 2.19
CA SER A 74 -18.45 -8.41 2.41
C SER A 74 -18.49 -9.15 1.09
N ILE A 75 -17.98 -10.38 1.08
CA ILE A 75 -18.02 -11.25 -0.10
C ILE A 75 -19.46 -11.48 -0.57
N ASN A 76 -20.43 -11.43 0.35
CA ASN A 76 -21.84 -11.66 0.05
C ASN A 76 -22.55 -10.46 -0.57
N ASN A 77 -21.93 -9.29 -0.59
CA ASN A 77 -22.55 -8.05 -1.08
C ASN A 77 -22.35 -7.80 -2.58
N GLN A 78 -22.08 -8.82 -3.36
CA GLN A 78 -22.05 -8.76 -4.84
C GLN A 78 -21.26 -7.60 -5.41
N HIS A 79 -20.09 -7.35 -4.88
CA HIS A 79 -19.22 -6.35 -5.43
C HIS A 79 -18.48 -6.87 -6.67
N ASP A 80 -18.16 -5.97 -7.59
CA ASP A 80 -17.33 -6.29 -8.74
C ASP A 80 -15.96 -6.79 -8.26
N GLN A 81 -15.65 -8.05 -8.55
CA GLN A 81 -14.38 -8.67 -8.16
C GLN A 81 -13.17 -8.09 -8.88
N ASN A 82 -13.40 -7.34 -9.97
CA ASN A 82 -12.34 -6.64 -10.69
C ASN A 82 -12.11 -5.23 -10.17
N SER A 83 -12.88 -4.78 -9.20
CA SER A 83 -12.69 -3.46 -8.59
C SER A 83 -11.39 -3.41 -7.80
N ASP A 84 -10.79 -2.25 -7.78
CA ASP A 84 -9.59 -1.98 -6.99
C ASP A 84 -10.01 -1.64 -5.55
N TRP A 85 -10.16 -2.69 -4.73
CA TRP A 85 -10.63 -2.56 -3.36
C TRP A 85 -9.55 -1.98 -2.46
N ILE A 86 -9.87 -0.86 -1.83
CA ILE A 86 -9.02 -0.22 -0.82
C ILE A 86 -9.76 -0.30 0.51
N LEU A 87 -9.25 -1.15 1.40
CA LEU A 87 -9.93 -1.48 2.65
C LEU A 87 -9.07 -1.15 3.87
N THR A 88 -9.72 -0.87 4.97
CA THR A 88 -9.19 -0.93 6.34
C THR A 88 -8.31 0.24 6.72
N ARG A 89 -7.20 0.47 6.03
CA ARG A 89 -6.22 1.54 6.29
C ARG A 89 -5.54 1.95 5.00
N ILE A 90 -5.14 3.21 4.94
CA ILE A 90 -4.31 3.74 3.85
C ILE A 90 -3.04 4.36 4.43
N LEU A 91 -1.89 3.89 3.96
CA LEU A 91 -0.61 4.55 4.12
C LEU A 91 -0.24 5.12 2.76
N TRP A 92 -0.39 6.42 2.59
CA TRP A 92 -0.14 7.09 1.31
C TRP A 92 1.34 7.42 1.16
N LEU A 93 1.96 6.98 0.07
CA LEU A 93 3.39 7.13 -0.16
C LEU A 93 3.71 8.38 -0.99
N SER A 94 4.86 8.95 -0.73
CA SER A 94 5.47 10.01 -1.53
C SER A 94 6.90 9.64 -1.84
N GLY A 95 7.30 9.76 -3.11
CA GLY A 95 8.70 9.56 -3.50
C GLY A 95 9.58 10.67 -2.97
N THR A 96 10.86 10.39 -2.77
CA THR A 96 11.86 11.36 -2.31
C THR A 96 12.95 11.63 -3.34
N GLU A 97 12.93 10.94 -4.48
CA GLU A 97 13.95 11.07 -5.53
C GLU A 97 13.38 11.80 -6.74
N VAL A 98 13.70 13.10 -6.85
CA VAL A 98 13.23 13.94 -7.96
C VAL A 98 13.69 13.35 -9.30
N GLY A 99 12.76 13.23 -10.25
CA GLY A 99 13.02 12.67 -11.58
C GLY A 99 12.93 11.14 -11.64
N LYS A 100 12.85 10.46 -10.51
CA LYS A 100 12.68 9.02 -10.46
C LYS A 100 11.29 8.62 -9.94
N ASN A 101 10.89 9.15 -8.80
CA ASN A 101 9.59 8.86 -8.18
C ASN A 101 8.92 10.09 -7.55
N ARG A 102 9.45 11.27 -7.84
CA ARG A 102 8.91 12.53 -7.34
C ARG A 102 8.91 13.57 -8.45
N LEU A 103 7.80 14.31 -8.56
CA LEU A 103 7.52 15.35 -9.54
C LEU A 103 7.37 14.83 -10.98
N GLY A 104 6.91 15.68 -11.87
CA GLY A 104 6.73 15.34 -13.29
C GLY A 104 5.76 14.17 -13.49
N ASN A 105 6.10 13.31 -14.44
CA ASN A 105 5.28 12.16 -14.82
C ASN A 105 5.67 10.87 -14.08
N VAL A 106 6.45 10.99 -13.01
CA VAL A 106 6.90 9.84 -12.18
C VAL A 106 6.50 9.98 -10.72
N ASP A 107 5.66 10.92 -10.38
CA ASP A 107 5.35 11.27 -8.99
C ASP A 107 4.49 10.21 -8.30
N THR A 108 5.07 9.47 -7.35
CA THR A 108 4.38 8.42 -6.60
C THR A 108 3.13 8.93 -5.89
N MET A 109 3.22 10.09 -5.22
CA MET A 109 2.09 10.63 -4.48
C MET A 109 0.91 10.96 -5.41
N GLN A 110 1.19 11.61 -6.53
CA GLN A 110 0.16 12.00 -7.50
C GLN A 110 -0.39 10.80 -8.29
N ARG A 111 0.32 9.68 -8.28
CA ARG A 111 -0.15 8.41 -8.82
C ARG A 111 -1.04 7.65 -7.84
N TYR A 112 -1.27 8.18 -6.64
CA TYR A 112 -2.09 7.56 -5.60
C TYR A 112 -1.61 6.16 -5.21
N ILE A 113 -0.31 6.03 -4.97
CA ILE A 113 0.28 4.76 -4.52
C ILE A 113 0.17 4.66 -3.01
N TYR A 114 -0.56 3.65 -2.55
CA TYR A 114 -0.82 3.39 -1.13
C TYR A 114 -0.36 2.00 -0.74
N ILE A 115 -0.08 1.84 0.56
CA ILE A 115 -0.14 0.54 1.23
C ILE A 115 -1.53 0.46 1.85
N HIS A 116 -2.31 -0.57 1.53
CA HIS A 116 -3.69 -0.68 2.00
C HIS A 116 -4.16 -2.13 2.11
N GLY A 117 -5.27 -2.34 2.85
CA GLY A 117 -5.91 -3.64 2.95
C GLY A 117 -6.72 -4.00 1.70
N ILE A 118 -6.95 -5.30 1.52
CA ILE A 118 -7.75 -5.87 0.43
C ILE A 118 -8.69 -6.94 1.01
N PRO A 119 -9.71 -7.40 0.25
CA PRO A 119 -10.57 -8.49 0.69
C PRO A 119 -9.78 -9.73 1.12
N ASP A 120 -10.21 -10.37 2.21
CA ASP A 120 -9.50 -11.52 2.79
C ASP A 120 -9.39 -12.71 1.84
N GLU A 121 -10.32 -12.85 0.92
CA GLU A 121 -10.32 -13.93 -0.08
C GLU A 121 -9.32 -13.72 -1.21
N PHE A 122 -8.71 -12.52 -1.32
CA PHE A 122 -7.71 -12.26 -2.36
C PHE A 122 -6.35 -12.78 -1.92
N SER A 123 -5.66 -13.48 -2.84
CA SER A 123 -4.34 -14.02 -2.57
C SER A 123 -3.28 -12.92 -2.51
N LEU A 124 -2.36 -13.06 -1.57
CA LEU A 124 -1.10 -12.33 -1.53
C LEU A 124 0.00 -13.21 -2.15
N ASP A 125 1.24 -12.75 -2.16
CA ASP A 125 2.41 -13.42 -2.76
C ASP A 125 2.37 -13.51 -4.29
N ILE A 126 1.30 -13.05 -4.91
CA ILE A 126 1.14 -12.98 -6.37
C ILE A 126 0.89 -11.53 -6.76
N PRO A 127 1.68 -10.96 -7.70
CA PRO A 127 1.44 -9.59 -8.16
C PRO A 127 0.07 -9.47 -8.82
N ARG A 128 -0.75 -8.53 -8.34
CA ARG A 128 -2.11 -8.39 -8.86
C ARG A 128 -2.66 -6.96 -8.85
N SER A 129 -1.99 -6.00 -8.19
CA SER A 129 -2.51 -4.64 -8.06
C SER A 129 -2.29 -3.81 -9.31
N LYS A 130 -2.78 -2.58 -9.28
CA LYS A 130 -2.58 -1.56 -10.31
C LYS A 130 -1.55 -0.51 -9.90
N GLY A 131 -0.62 -0.91 -9.02
CA GLY A 131 0.46 -0.06 -8.54
C GLY A 131 0.61 -0.03 -7.03
N CYS A 132 -0.49 -0.07 -6.29
CA CYS A 132 -0.47 -0.06 -4.83
C CYS A 132 0.15 -1.34 -4.24
N ILE A 133 0.54 -1.27 -2.98
CA ILE A 133 1.04 -2.41 -2.20
C ILE A 133 -0.13 -2.92 -1.34
N ASN A 134 -0.66 -4.07 -1.72
CA ASN A 134 -1.81 -4.69 -1.06
C ASN A 134 -1.35 -5.54 0.12
N MET A 135 -2.07 -5.45 1.24
CA MET A 135 -1.80 -6.24 2.44
C MET A 135 -3.08 -6.93 2.94
N ASN A 136 -2.89 -7.94 3.77
CA ASN A 136 -3.96 -8.48 4.59
C ASN A 136 -4.50 -7.40 5.54
N ASN A 137 -5.78 -7.42 5.85
CA ASN A 137 -6.41 -6.41 6.69
C ASN A 137 -5.84 -6.35 8.10
N ASP A 138 -5.56 -7.48 8.73
CA ASP A 138 -4.97 -7.49 10.08
C ASP A 138 -3.53 -6.97 10.05
N ASP A 139 -2.78 -7.33 9.00
CA ASP A 139 -1.39 -6.90 8.85
C ASP A 139 -1.29 -5.39 8.63
N VAL A 140 -2.19 -4.80 7.82
CA VAL A 140 -2.14 -3.36 7.58
C VAL A 140 -2.56 -2.56 8.81
N ILE A 141 -3.45 -3.10 9.65
CA ILE A 141 -3.78 -2.49 10.93
C ILE A 141 -2.54 -2.46 11.83
N GLU A 142 -1.84 -3.58 11.97
CA GLU A 142 -0.62 -3.67 12.78
C GLU A 142 0.46 -2.72 12.26
N LEU A 143 0.74 -2.76 10.96
CA LEU A 143 1.72 -1.86 10.35
C LEU A 143 1.36 -0.39 10.57
N PHE A 144 0.10 -0.04 10.38
CA PHE A 144 -0.40 1.34 10.58
C PHE A 144 -0.13 1.84 11.98
N ASP A 145 -0.33 1.00 12.99
CA ASP A 145 -0.11 1.37 14.39
C ASP A 145 1.36 1.47 14.77
N LEU A 146 2.24 0.76 14.06
CA LEU A 146 3.67 0.70 14.34
C LEU A 146 4.49 1.81 13.68
N VAL A 147 3.95 2.50 12.68
CA VAL A 147 4.71 3.48 11.89
C VAL A 147 4.11 4.88 11.98
N ASP A 148 4.95 5.88 11.71
CA ASP A 148 4.56 7.28 11.73
C ASP A 148 4.65 7.89 10.33
N ILE A 149 3.98 9.05 10.17
CA ILE A 149 4.21 9.91 8.99
C ILE A 149 5.69 10.26 8.94
N GLY A 150 6.30 10.15 7.78
CA GLY A 150 7.73 10.38 7.59
C GLY A 150 8.58 9.13 7.66
N THR A 151 8.02 7.97 8.07
CA THR A 151 8.75 6.70 8.04
C THR A 151 9.28 6.41 6.64
N SER A 152 10.57 6.07 6.55
CA SER A 152 11.23 5.74 5.27
C SER A 152 10.72 4.42 4.72
N VAL A 153 10.46 4.41 3.41
CA VAL A 153 10.03 3.22 2.68
C VAL A 153 10.90 3.06 1.44
N LEU A 154 11.63 1.96 1.36
CA LEU A 154 12.38 1.60 0.15
C LEU A 154 11.62 0.51 -0.60
N ILE A 155 11.36 0.74 -1.89
CA ILE A 155 10.72 -0.25 -2.78
C ILE A 155 11.74 -0.69 -3.82
N GLN A 156 11.99 -1.98 -3.89
CA GLN A 156 12.95 -2.56 -4.85
C GLN A 156 12.50 -3.90 -5.40
#